data_fd8e66826e60993076a325bf2ce4d675
#
_entry.id   fd8e66826e60993076a325bf2ce4d675
#
_cell.length_a   1.000
_cell.length_b   1.000
_cell.length_c   1.000
_cell.angle_alpha   90.00
_cell.angle_beta   90.00
_cell.angle_gamma   90.00
#
_symmetry.space_group_name_H-M   'P 1'
#
loop_
_entity.id
_entity.type
_entity.pdbx_description
1 polymer ?
#
loop_
_entity_poly.entity_id
_entity_poly.type
_entity_poly.pdbx_seq_one_letter_code
_entity_poly.pdbx_strand_id
1 'polypeptide(L)' 'MGKEIAVKTQYAWDQQFDSKINVVLGNEWKAGNLSYHLKSRPVWEGFVEREKLDQLKDYMCLDNICVGSR' A
#
# COMPACT_ATOMS: atom_id res chain seq x y z
N MET A 1 -5.61 0.62 -15.31
CA MET A 1 -6.17 1.14 -14.06
C MET A 1 -5.22 1.00 -12.89
N GLY A 2 -4.88 -0.23 -12.51
CA GLY A 2 -4.00 -0.45 -11.39
C GLY A 2 -2.62 0.16 -11.53
N LYS A 3 -2.12 0.24 -12.76
CA LYS A 3 -0.79 0.77 -13.02
C LYS A 3 -0.69 2.26 -12.71
N GLU A 4 -1.71 3.03 -13.08
CA GLU A 4 -1.70 4.47 -12.83
C GLU A 4 -1.75 4.77 -11.34
N ILE A 5 -2.58 4.03 -10.62
CA ILE A 5 -2.70 4.19 -9.18
C ILE A 5 -1.37 3.80 -8.51
N ALA A 6 -0.74 2.74 -9.02
CA ALA A 6 0.54 2.30 -8.48
C ALA A 6 1.63 3.37 -8.65
N VAL A 7 1.67 4.00 -9.81
CA VAL A 7 2.65 5.07 -10.06
C VAL A 7 2.43 6.24 -9.11
N LYS A 8 1.18 6.67 -8.97
CA LYS A 8 0.84 7.78 -8.07
C LYS A 8 1.13 7.43 -6.61
N THR A 9 0.79 6.21 -6.22
CA THR A 9 1.02 5.75 -4.86
C THR A 9 2.51 5.71 -4.54
N GLN A 10 3.29 5.15 -5.45
CA GLN A 10 4.74 5.06 -5.27
C GLN A 10 5.36 6.45 -5.17
N TYR A 11 4.92 7.35 -6.03
CA TYR A 11 5.43 8.73 -6.00
C TYR A 11 5.14 9.39 -4.66
N ALA A 12 3.91 9.29 -4.18
CA ALA A 12 3.52 9.88 -2.90
C ALA A 12 4.29 9.24 -1.74
N TRP A 13 4.48 7.94 -1.81
CA TRP A 13 5.23 7.21 -0.78
C TRP A 13 6.67 7.71 -0.72
N ASP A 14 7.30 7.83 -1.88
CA ASP A 14 8.70 8.24 -1.97
C ASP A 14 8.94 9.66 -1.46
N GLN A 15 7.89 10.50 -1.47
CA GLN A 15 7.99 11.85 -0.93
C GLN A 15 8.04 11.87 0.59
N GLN A 16 7.55 10.82 1.23
CA GLN A 16 7.38 10.79 2.68
C GLN A 16 8.28 9.79 3.40
N PHE A 17 8.62 8.70 2.74
CA PHE A 17 9.33 7.58 3.39
C PHE A 17 10.49 7.08 2.56
N ASP A 18 11.48 6.54 3.25
CA ASP A 18 12.64 5.92 2.60
C ASP A 18 12.51 4.42 2.47
N SER A 19 11.55 3.83 3.17
CA SER A 19 11.35 2.38 3.17
C SER A 19 10.57 1.94 1.95
N LYS A 20 10.60 0.64 1.69
CA LYS A 20 9.84 0.05 0.58
C LYS A 20 8.44 -0.33 1.06
N ILE A 21 7.47 -0.18 0.16
CA ILE A 21 6.11 -0.65 0.45
C ILE A 21 6.13 -2.18 0.38
N ASN A 22 5.79 -2.84 1.48
CA ASN A 22 5.73 -4.30 1.48
C ASN A 22 4.38 -4.85 1.96
N VAL A 23 3.46 -3.98 2.34
CA VAL A 23 2.11 -4.37 2.75
C VAL A 23 1.09 -3.48 2.06
N VAL A 24 -0.01 -4.07 1.58
CA VAL A 24 -1.15 -3.32 1.05
C VAL A 24 -2.39 -3.81 1.78
N LEU A 25 -3.20 -2.87 2.24
CA LEU A 25 -4.47 -3.16 2.91
C LEU A 25 -5.59 -2.49 2.14
N GLY A 26 -6.73 -3.16 2.06
CA GLY A 26 -7.88 -2.64 1.34
C GLY A 26 -8.72 -3.79 0.83
N ASN A 27 -9.74 -3.48 0.01
CA ASN A 27 -10.55 -4.56 -0.51
C ASN A 27 -9.72 -5.38 -1.50
N GLU A 28 -10.10 -6.64 -1.65
CA GLU A 28 -9.33 -7.60 -2.43
C GLU A 28 -9.07 -7.14 -3.86
N TRP A 29 -10.08 -6.59 -4.51
CA TRP A 29 -9.96 -6.19 -5.90
C TRP A 29 -8.98 -5.03 -6.10
N LYS A 30 -9.22 -3.93 -5.40
CA LYS A 30 -8.38 -2.73 -5.56
C LYS A 30 -6.98 -2.91 -4.98
N ALA A 31 -6.91 -3.44 -3.76
CA ALA A 31 -5.62 -3.61 -3.11
C ALA A 31 -4.79 -4.69 -3.77
N GLY A 32 -5.43 -5.75 -4.26
CA GLY A 32 -4.75 -6.80 -4.97
C GLY A 32 -4.13 -6.29 -6.27
N ASN A 33 -4.88 -5.49 -7.02
CA ASN A 33 -4.36 -4.89 -8.25
C ASN A 33 -3.19 -3.96 -7.95
N LEU A 34 -3.32 -3.16 -6.90
CA LEU A 34 -2.25 -2.25 -6.52
C LEU A 34 -0.98 -3.01 -6.13
N SER A 35 -1.12 -4.08 -5.35
CA SER A 35 0.03 -4.86 -4.94
C SER A 35 0.73 -5.50 -6.12
N TYR A 36 -0.02 -5.89 -7.14
CA TYR A 36 0.54 -6.47 -8.34
C TYR A 36 1.37 -5.47 -9.14
N HIS A 37 0.92 -4.22 -9.20
CA HIS A 37 1.56 -3.19 -10.01
C HIS A 37 2.65 -2.40 -9.31
N LEU A 38 2.71 -2.45 -7.99
CA LEU A 38 3.77 -1.76 -7.26
C LEU A 38 5.10 -2.48 -7.46
N LYS A 39 6.14 -1.69 -7.62
CA LYS A 39 7.50 -2.16 -7.92
C LYS A 39 8.01 -3.18 -6.92
N SER A 40 7.78 -2.91 -5.64
CA SER A 40 8.27 -3.76 -4.56
C SER A 40 7.45 -5.03 -4.36
N ARG A 41 6.37 -5.20 -5.15
CA ARG A 41 5.49 -6.38 -5.07
C ARG A 41 5.05 -6.67 -3.64
N PRO A 42 4.40 -5.70 -2.98
CA PRO A 42 3.94 -5.91 -1.60
C PRO A 42 2.86 -6.97 -1.53
N VAL A 43 2.65 -7.50 -0.33
CA VAL A 43 1.62 -8.52 -0.11
C VAL A 43 0.34 -7.84 0.35
N TRP A 44 -0.80 -8.27 -0.22
CA TRP A 44 -2.11 -7.84 0.27
C TRP A 44 -2.40 -8.61 1.55
N GLU A 45 -2.66 -7.89 2.63
CA GLU A 45 -2.88 -8.52 3.94
C GLU A 45 -4.26 -8.24 4.51
N GLY A 46 -5.24 -8.13 3.64
CA GLY A 46 -6.62 -8.00 4.06
C GLY A 46 -7.10 -6.56 4.09
N PHE A 47 -8.19 -6.34 4.80
CA PHE A 47 -8.82 -5.03 4.85
C PHE A 47 -8.10 -4.09 5.80
N VAL A 48 -8.38 -2.79 5.64
CA VAL A 48 -7.80 -1.78 6.51
C VAL A 48 -8.37 -1.95 7.92
N GLU A 49 -7.49 -2.15 8.89
CA GLU A 49 -7.85 -2.28 10.28
C GLU A 49 -6.79 -1.61 11.13
N ARG A 50 -7.22 -0.93 12.19
CA ARG A 50 -6.31 -0.20 13.07
C ARG A 50 -5.19 -1.09 13.61
N GLU A 51 -5.52 -2.30 14.02
CA GLU A 51 -4.53 -3.23 14.56
C GLU A 51 -3.41 -3.53 13.58
N LYS A 52 -3.77 -3.65 12.31
CA LYS A 52 -2.79 -3.93 11.26
C LYS A 52 -1.90 -2.72 11.00
N LEU A 53 -2.50 -1.53 11.00
CA LEU A 53 -1.76 -0.29 10.79
C LEU A 53 -0.76 -0.06 11.91
N ASP A 54 -1.15 -0.37 13.14
CA ASP A 54 -0.30 -0.18 14.31
C ASP A 54 0.96 -1.05 14.28
N GLN A 55 0.96 -2.10 13.48
CA GLN A 55 2.10 -2.99 13.34
C GLN A 55 3.08 -2.55 12.26
N LEU A 56 2.73 -1.51 11.51
CA LEU A 56 3.56 -1.02 10.43
C LEU A 56 4.47 0.09 10.91
N LYS A 57 5.71 0.07 10.44
CA LYS A 57 6.68 1.10 10.74
C LYS A 57 6.25 2.43 10.12
N ASP A 58 5.89 2.38 8.84
CA ASP A 58 5.42 3.53 8.10
C ASP A 58 4.18 3.11 7.34
N TYR A 59 3.23 4.03 7.17
CA TYR A 59 2.08 3.75 6.30
C TYR A 59 1.45 5.06 5.84
N MET A 60 0.72 4.96 4.75
CA MET A 60 -0.13 6.06 4.29
C MET A 60 -1.37 5.47 3.64
N CYS A 61 -2.46 6.21 3.66
CA CYS A 61 -3.73 5.74 3.11
C CYS A 61 -4.22 6.66 2.01
N LEU A 62 -4.77 6.06 0.97
CA LEU A 62 -5.38 6.77 -0.16
C LEU A 62 -6.76 6.15 -0.34
N ASP A 63 -7.80 6.96 -0.13
CA ASP A 63 -9.18 6.46 -0.16
C ASP A 63 -9.33 5.28 0.80
N ASN A 64 -9.69 4.11 0.28
CA ASN A 64 -9.93 2.92 1.07
C ASN A 64 -8.75 1.97 1.09
N ILE A 65 -7.61 2.42 0.62
CA ILE A 65 -6.42 1.57 0.52
C ILE A 65 -5.31 2.19 1.33
N CYS A 66 -4.61 1.36 2.11
CA CYS A 66 -3.43 1.80 2.84
C CYS A 66 -2.24 0.97 2.37
N VAL A 67 -1.10 1.61 2.23
CA VAL A 67 0.15 0.93 1.91
C VAL A 67 1.12 1.19 3.04
N GLY A 68 2.01 0.26 3.28
CA GLY A 68 2.91 0.40 4.39
C GLY A 68 4.15 -0.45 4.33
N SER A 69 4.99 -0.24 5.32
CA SER A 69 6.26 -0.94 5.49
C SER A 69 6.30 -1.51 6.90
N ARG A 70 6.75 -2.76 7.02
CA ARG A 70 6.97 -3.39 8.33
C ARG A 70 8.23 -2.95 8.99
#